data_3e7d524ea89ef8884c434c80fd2eb0ef
#
_entry.id   3e7d524ea89ef8884c434c80fd2eb0ef
#
_cell.length_a   1.000
_cell.length_b   1.000
_cell.length_c   1.000
_cell.angle_alpha   90.00
_cell.angle_beta   90.00
_cell.angle_gamma   90.00
#
_symmetry.space_group_name_H-M   'P 1'
#
loop_
_entity.id
_entity.type
_entity.pdbx_description
1 polymer ?
#
loop_
_entity_poly.entity_id
_entity_poly.type
_entity_poly.pdbx_seq_one_letter_code
_entity_poly.pdbx_strand_id
1 'polypeptide(L)'
;MSILDKLRPQPEWKDDDPGVRLAAVHQLVADDDVEAADDILAQIVATDSDARVRQAAVERLTDPEQLARVVRDDADESVRATAVAILLELATSADDVEVGATALAALDDPRDLADVARAAASESMALAALARVNETKALGAVARRAVLGGLHHATQQQTSGWY
;
A
#
# COMPACT_ATOMS: atom_id res chain seq x y z
N MET A 1 3.44 25.08 -27.80
CA MET A 1 4.44 25.14 -26.70
C MET A 1 5.36 26.34 -26.97
N SER A 2 5.31 27.32 -26.09
CA SER A 2 6.10 28.57 -26.22
C SER A 2 7.54 28.28 -25.79
N ILE A 3 8.51 28.99 -26.47
CA ILE A 3 9.92 28.93 -26.10
C ILE A 3 10.15 29.40 -24.65
N LEU A 4 9.24 30.20 -24.10
CA LEU A 4 9.26 30.68 -22.70
C LEU A 4 8.98 29.57 -21.68
N ASP A 5 8.25 28.51 -22.05
CA ASP A 5 8.01 27.36 -21.16
C ASP A 5 9.27 26.50 -20.97
N LYS A 6 10.21 26.55 -21.92
CA LYS A 6 11.52 25.88 -21.83
C LYS A 6 12.56 26.63 -21.01
N LEU A 7 12.27 27.88 -20.64
CA LEU A 7 13.16 28.75 -19.85
C LEU A 7 12.75 28.88 -18.39
N ARG A 8 11.64 28.28 -17.98
CA ARG A 8 11.33 28.13 -16.54
C ARG A 8 12.30 27.10 -15.96
N PRO A 9 13.00 27.42 -14.86
CA PRO A 9 13.78 26.41 -14.16
C PRO A 9 12.82 25.24 -13.81
N GLN A 10 13.23 24.03 -14.12
CA GLN A 10 12.47 22.85 -13.72
C GLN A 10 12.44 22.81 -12.20
N PRO A 11 11.31 22.41 -11.61
CA PRO A 11 11.27 22.21 -10.17
C PRO A 11 12.29 21.14 -9.77
N GLU A 12 12.93 21.30 -8.62
CA GLU A 12 13.98 20.41 -8.12
C GLU A 12 13.54 18.94 -8.00
N TRP A 13 12.25 18.69 -7.76
CA TRP A 13 11.70 17.34 -7.75
C TRP A 13 11.63 16.66 -9.14
N LYS A 14 12.00 17.37 -10.22
CA LYS A 14 12.17 16.86 -11.59
C LYS A 14 13.61 16.87 -12.07
N ASP A 15 14.57 17.13 -11.19
CA ASP A 15 15.99 17.14 -11.54
C ASP A 15 16.46 15.76 -12.00
N ASP A 16 17.47 15.72 -12.84
CA ASP A 16 18.07 14.46 -13.31
C ASP A 16 18.77 13.69 -12.18
N ASP A 17 19.32 14.41 -11.18
CA ASP A 17 19.99 13.83 -10.02
C ASP A 17 18.96 13.36 -8.97
N PRO A 18 18.89 12.06 -8.65
CA PRO A 18 17.99 11.55 -7.63
C PRO A 18 18.26 12.13 -6.24
N GLY A 19 19.49 12.56 -5.94
CA GLY A 19 19.82 13.23 -4.68
C GLY A 19 19.15 14.60 -4.54
N VAL A 20 19.09 15.36 -5.64
CA VAL A 20 18.39 16.65 -5.69
C VAL A 20 16.87 16.41 -5.54
N ARG A 21 16.31 15.43 -6.27
CA ARG A 21 14.88 15.09 -6.14
C ARG A 21 14.51 14.65 -4.73
N LEU A 22 15.36 13.83 -4.09
CA LEU A 22 15.15 13.41 -2.70
C LEU A 22 15.15 14.60 -1.73
N ALA A 23 16.09 15.54 -1.90
CA ALA A 23 16.13 16.77 -1.10
C ALA A 23 14.86 17.61 -1.30
N ALA A 24 14.39 17.73 -2.55
CA ALA A 24 13.16 18.45 -2.88
C ALA A 24 11.93 17.81 -2.20
N VAL A 25 11.81 16.49 -2.17
CA VAL A 25 10.73 15.79 -1.46
C VAL A 25 10.71 16.18 0.02
N HIS A 26 11.88 16.29 0.66
CA HIS A 26 11.94 16.71 2.06
C HIS A 26 11.55 18.18 2.28
N GLN A 27 11.63 19.02 1.26
CA GLN A 27 11.27 20.44 1.34
C GLN A 27 9.79 20.70 1.04
N LEU A 28 9.13 19.85 0.22
CA LEU A 28 7.74 20.01 -0.20
C LEU A 28 6.73 20.16 0.96
N VAL A 29 7.06 19.68 2.15
CA VAL A 29 6.18 19.77 3.34
C VAL A 29 6.36 21.08 4.13
N ALA A 30 7.38 21.86 3.78
CA ALA A 30 7.63 23.16 4.44
C ALA A 30 6.83 24.31 3.78
N ASP A 31 6.22 24.08 2.62
CA ASP A 31 5.40 25.07 1.94
C ASP A 31 3.95 25.04 2.45
N ASP A 32 3.34 26.22 2.60
CA ASP A 32 1.99 26.42 3.16
C ASP A 32 0.83 25.87 2.29
N ASP A 33 1.12 25.28 1.11
CA ASP A 33 0.11 24.73 0.20
C ASP A 33 0.14 23.18 0.25
N VAL A 34 -0.61 22.62 1.19
CA VAL A 34 -0.67 21.18 1.46
C VAL A 34 -1.27 20.40 0.27
N GLU A 35 -2.32 20.93 -0.38
CA GLU A 35 -2.98 20.24 -1.51
C GLU A 35 -2.05 20.11 -2.71
N ALA A 36 -1.30 21.16 -3.04
CA ALA A 36 -0.32 21.12 -4.12
C ALA A 36 0.86 20.18 -3.80
N ALA A 37 1.24 20.08 -2.53
CA ALA A 37 2.29 19.16 -2.10
C ALA A 37 1.85 17.69 -2.25
N ASP A 38 0.63 17.34 -1.87
CA ASP A 38 0.09 15.98 -1.99
C ASP A 38 0.00 15.51 -3.44
N ASP A 39 -0.40 16.38 -4.37
CA ASP A 39 -0.42 16.06 -5.80
C ASP A 39 0.98 15.78 -6.36
N ILE A 40 1.97 16.57 -5.92
CA ILE A 40 3.38 16.38 -6.33
C ILE A 40 3.92 15.08 -5.74
N LEU A 41 3.68 14.80 -4.47
CA LEU A 41 4.09 13.55 -3.81
C LEU A 41 3.49 12.34 -4.52
N ALA A 42 2.20 12.37 -4.83
CA ALA A 42 1.53 11.31 -5.58
C ALA A 42 2.14 11.11 -6.98
N GLN A 43 2.51 12.20 -7.67
CA GLN A 43 3.19 12.11 -8.95
C GLN A 43 4.58 11.47 -8.82
N ILE A 44 5.38 11.86 -7.82
CA ILE A 44 6.71 11.30 -7.57
C ILE A 44 6.60 9.79 -7.30
N VAL A 45 5.70 9.38 -6.42
CA VAL A 45 5.46 7.97 -6.12
C VAL A 45 5.12 7.17 -7.38
N ALA A 46 4.30 7.73 -8.27
CA ALA A 46 3.87 7.04 -9.49
C ALA A 46 4.94 6.98 -10.59
N THR A 47 5.89 7.91 -10.63
CA THR A 47 6.73 8.11 -11.83
C THR A 47 8.24 8.15 -11.59
N ASP A 48 8.71 8.32 -10.35
CA ASP A 48 10.14 8.40 -10.10
C ASP A 48 10.83 7.04 -10.29
N SER A 49 11.95 7.06 -10.99
CA SER A 49 12.73 5.84 -11.26
C SER A 49 13.52 5.33 -10.06
N ASP A 50 13.86 6.20 -9.09
CA ASP A 50 14.63 5.85 -7.90
C ASP A 50 13.72 5.48 -6.73
N ALA A 51 13.83 4.24 -6.24
CA ALA A 51 13.00 3.74 -5.14
C ALA A 51 13.16 4.55 -3.85
N ARG A 52 14.33 5.15 -3.59
CA ARG A 52 14.56 5.97 -2.40
C ARG A 52 13.77 7.27 -2.45
N VAL A 53 13.65 7.86 -3.65
CA VAL A 53 12.84 9.08 -3.86
C VAL A 53 11.36 8.75 -3.70
N ARG A 54 10.89 7.62 -4.28
CA ARG A 54 9.51 7.15 -4.10
C ARG A 54 9.20 6.85 -2.64
N GLN A 55 10.13 6.17 -1.93
CA GLN A 55 9.96 5.85 -0.52
C GLN A 55 9.82 7.13 0.33
N ALA A 56 10.70 8.11 0.14
CA ALA A 56 10.62 9.38 0.84
C ALA A 56 9.29 10.13 0.57
N ALA A 57 8.76 10.02 -0.65
CA ALA A 57 7.46 10.59 -0.97
C ALA A 57 6.32 9.82 -0.28
N VAL A 58 6.37 8.47 -0.25
CA VAL A 58 5.40 7.62 0.46
C VAL A 58 5.35 7.92 1.95
N GLU A 59 6.49 8.16 2.60
CA GLU A 59 6.57 8.53 4.03
C GLU A 59 5.80 9.81 4.39
N ARG A 60 5.38 10.57 3.38
CA ARG A 60 4.65 11.83 3.53
C ARG A 60 3.20 11.77 3.06
N LEU A 61 2.80 10.68 2.43
CA LEU A 61 1.41 10.48 2.05
C LEU A 61 0.56 10.19 3.29
N THR A 62 -0.60 10.83 3.33
CA THR A 62 -1.60 10.63 4.39
C THR A 62 -2.89 9.99 3.86
N ASP A 63 -3.10 9.99 2.55
CA ASP A 63 -4.26 9.40 1.90
C ASP A 63 -4.14 7.86 1.82
N PRO A 64 -5.00 7.10 2.52
CA PRO A 64 -4.94 5.64 2.53
C PRO A 64 -5.23 5.02 1.16
N GLU A 65 -5.96 5.68 0.25
CA GLU A 65 -6.20 5.17 -1.09
C GLU A 65 -4.93 5.22 -1.95
N GLN A 66 -4.13 6.29 -1.81
CA GLN A 66 -2.86 6.41 -2.50
C GLN A 66 -1.86 5.38 -1.96
N LEU A 67 -1.78 5.21 -0.65
CA LEU A 67 -0.96 4.19 0.00
C LEU A 67 -1.35 2.77 -0.44
N ALA A 68 -2.65 2.49 -0.57
CA ALA A 68 -3.15 1.21 -1.08
C ALA A 68 -2.71 0.93 -2.52
N ARG A 69 -2.63 1.96 -3.37
CA ARG A 69 -2.08 1.82 -4.73
C ARG A 69 -0.60 1.48 -4.69
N VAL A 70 0.18 2.13 -3.83
CA VAL A 70 1.61 1.83 -3.66
C VAL A 70 1.83 0.37 -3.26
N VAL A 71 1.06 -0.13 -2.29
CA VAL A 71 1.15 -1.54 -1.85
C VAL A 71 0.92 -2.52 -3.00
N ARG A 72 -0.02 -2.22 -3.91
CA ARG A 72 -0.34 -3.11 -5.03
C ARG A 72 0.64 -3.00 -6.20
N ASP A 73 1.08 -1.77 -6.51
CA ASP A 73 1.62 -1.45 -7.83
C ASP A 73 3.11 -1.13 -7.83
N ASP A 74 3.72 -0.76 -6.68
CA ASP A 74 5.15 -0.45 -6.65
C ASP A 74 6.02 -1.70 -6.81
N ALA A 75 7.03 -1.60 -7.67
CA ALA A 75 7.94 -2.71 -7.95
C ALA A 75 8.89 -3.02 -6.79
N ASP A 76 9.22 -2.02 -5.96
CA ASP A 76 10.19 -2.13 -4.88
C ASP A 76 9.53 -2.57 -3.57
N GLU A 77 10.08 -3.60 -2.95
CA GLU A 77 9.53 -4.16 -1.71
C GLU A 77 9.64 -3.20 -0.54
N SER A 78 10.71 -2.39 -0.45
CA SER A 78 10.89 -1.44 0.65
C SER A 78 9.88 -0.30 0.57
N VAL A 79 9.54 0.16 -0.62
CA VAL A 79 8.50 1.18 -0.85
C VAL A 79 7.12 0.64 -0.44
N ARG A 80 6.78 -0.59 -0.86
CA ARG A 80 5.52 -1.24 -0.43
C ARG A 80 5.45 -1.43 1.08
N ALA A 81 6.55 -1.89 1.70
CA ALA A 81 6.62 -2.08 3.15
C ALA A 81 6.42 -0.76 3.93
N THR A 82 6.97 0.34 3.43
CA THR A 82 6.74 1.67 4.00
C THR A 82 5.26 2.06 3.93
N ALA A 83 4.61 1.85 2.80
CA ALA A 83 3.17 2.12 2.65
C ALA A 83 2.31 1.25 3.59
N VAL A 84 2.64 -0.04 3.75
CA VAL A 84 1.96 -0.94 4.71
C VAL A 84 2.12 -0.42 6.14
N ALA A 85 3.32 0.01 6.55
CA ALA A 85 3.56 0.54 7.89
C ALA A 85 2.69 1.77 8.19
N ILE A 86 2.54 2.68 7.22
CA ILE A 86 1.67 3.87 7.38
C ILE A 86 0.20 3.46 7.43
N LEU A 87 -0.24 2.52 6.57
CA LEU A 87 -1.61 1.99 6.62
C LEU A 87 -1.93 1.34 7.97
N LEU A 88 -0.98 0.60 8.57
CA LEU A 88 -1.12 0.04 9.91
C LEU A 88 -1.29 1.13 10.97
N GLU A 89 -0.50 2.20 10.88
CA GLU A 89 -0.62 3.34 11.78
C GLU A 89 -1.99 4.01 11.64
N LEU A 90 -2.42 4.31 10.41
CA LEU A 90 -3.74 4.90 10.15
C LEU A 90 -4.88 3.99 10.63
N ALA A 91 -4.82 2.69 10.40
CA ALA A 91 -5.84 1.75 10.84
C ALA A 91 -5.91 1.61 12.37
N THR A 92 -4.83 1.88 13.09
CA THR A 92 -4.78 1.74 14.55
C THR A 92 -5.05 3.03 15.31
N SER A 93 -4.66 4.19 14.76
CA SER A 93 -4.59 5.46 15.49
C SER A 93 -5.33 6.63 14.84
N ALA A 94 -5.91 6.47 13.63
CA ALA A 94 -6.61 7.57 12.98
C ALA A 94 -7.81 8.06 13.83
N ASP A 95 -7.89 9.36 14.05
CA ASP A 95 -9.04 10.00 14.69
C ASP A 95 -10.28 9.95 13.79
N ASP A 96 -10.07 9.94 12.47
CA ASP A 96 -11.12 9.79 11.47
C ASP A 96 -11.38 8.30 11.19
N VAL A 97 -12.59 7.86 11.53
CA VAL A 97 -13.04 6.47 11.36
C VAL A 97 -13.04 6.04 9.89
N GLU A 98 -13.32 6.95 8.96
CA GLU A 98 -13.36 6.65 7.53
C GLU A 98 -11.95 6.41 6.98
N VAL A 99 -10.99 7.25 7.38
CA VAL A 99 -9.57 7.09 7.08
C VAL A 99 -9.05 5.75 7.61
N GLY A 100 -9.32 5.45 8.88
CA GLY A 100 -8.93 4.18 9.49
C GLY A 100 -9.55 2.96 8.82
N ALA A 101 -10.84 3.03 8.44
CA ALA A 101 -11.52 1.94 7.75
C ALA A 101 -10.98 1.71 6.34
N THR A 102 -10.66 2.78 5.61
CA THR A 102 -10.04 2.71 4.28
C THR A 102 -8.63 2.11 4.38
N ALA A 103 -7.85 2.54 5.36
CA ALA A 103 -6.53 1.97 5.63
C ALA A 103 -6.60 0.47 5.97
N LEU A 104 -7.53 0.08 6.86
CA LEU A 104 -7.76 -1.32 7.17
C LEU A 104 -8.16 -2.12 5.92
N ALA A 105 -9.02 -1.57 5.05
CA ALA A 105 -9.47 -2.24 3.83
C ALA A 105 -8.31 -2.54 2.86
N ALA A 106 -7.25 -1.74 2.88
CA ALA A 106 -6.07 -1.91 2.05
C ALA A 106 -5.08 -2.99 2.54
N LEU A 107 -5.23 -3.48 3.77
CA LEU A 107 -4.37 -4.51 4.36
C LEU A 107 -4.93 -5.90 4.08
N ASP A 108 -4.13 -6.79 3.52
CA ASP A 108 -4.53 -8.17 3.18
C ASP A 108 -3.75 -9.24 3.94
N ASP A 109 -2.58 -8.92 4.51
CA ASP A 109 -1.81 -9.90 5.29
C ASP A 109 -2.53 -10.19 6.62
N PRO A 110 -2.81 -11.48 6.93
CA PRO A 110 -3.44 -11.86 8.19
C PRO A 110 -2.67 -11.44 9.44
N ARG A 111 -1.36 -11.21 9.35
CA ARG A 111 -0.54 -10.73 10.46
C ARG A 111 -0.82 -9.25 10.71
N ASP A 112 -0.83 -8.44 9.65
CA ASP A 112 -1.14 -7.01 9.72
C ASP A 112 -2.55 -6.79 10.26
N LEU A 113 -3.53 -7.55 9.78
CA LEU A 113 -4.90 -7.53 10.28
C LEU A 113 -4.99 -7.92 11.77
N ALA A 114 -4.19 -8.91 12.21
CA ALA A 114 -4.14 -9.30 13.62
C ALA A 114 -3.44 -8.23 14.48
N ASP A 115 -2.48 -7.49 13.93
CA ASP A 115 -1.85 -6.38 14.62
C ASP A 115 -2.82 -5.22 14.81
N VAL A 116 -3.61 -4.87 13.78
CA VAL A 116 -4.69 -3.88 13.92
C VAL A 116 -5.72 -4.35 14.96
N ALA A 117 -6.16 -5.61 14.91
CA ALA A 117 -7.14 -6.14 15.88
C ALA A 117 -6.68 -6.03 17.35
N ARG A 118 -5.36 -6.07 17.58
CA ARG A 118 -4.77 -5.95 18.93
C ARG A 118 -4.50 -4.52 19.36
N ALA A 119 -4.16 -3.63 18.41
CA ALA A 119 -3.61 -2.30 18.69
C ALA A 119 -4.59 -1.16 18.41
N ALA A 120 -5.70 -1.40 17.69
CA ALA A 120 -6.65 -0.34 17.35
C ALA A 120 -7.20 0.36 18.61
N ALA A 121 -7.17 1.69 18.58
CA ALA A 121 -7.73 2.52 19.65
C ALA A 121 -9.26 2.42 19.73
N SER A 122 -9.92 2.13 18.60
CA SER A 122 -11.37 1.95 18.49
C SER A 122 -11.75 0.48 18.54
N GLU A 123 -12.71 0.12 19.41
CA GLU A 123 -13.28 -1.23 19.49
C GLU A 123 -13.91 -1.66 18.16
N SER A 124 -14.59 -0.76 17.47
CA SER A 124 -15.20 -1.05 16.16
C SER A 124 -14.15 -1.43 15.11
N MET A 125 -13.01 -0.78 15.11
CA MET A 125 -11.90 -1.08 14.22
C MET A 125 -11.24 -2.42 14.56
N ALA A 126 -11.03 -2.70 15.85
CA ALA A 126 -10.51 -3.97 16.31
C ALA A 126 -11.42 -5.15 15.90
N LEU A 127 -12.74 -5.00 16.04
CA LEU A 127 -13.71 -6.00 15.62
C LEU A 127 -13.75 -6.19 14.10
N ALA A 128 -13.66 -5.09 13.31
CA ALA A 128 -13.60 -5.15 11.86
C ALA A 128 -12.34 -5.91 11.38
N ALA A 129 -11.19 -5.60 11.96
CA ALA A 129 -9.93 -6.30 11.65
C ALA A 129 -10.00 -7.80 12.01
N LEU A 130 -10.57 -8.14 13.17
CA LEU A 130 -10.75 -9.53 13.59
C LEU A 130 -11.69 -10.31 12.67
N ALA A 131 -12.75 -9.70 12.17
CA ALA A 131 -13.64 -10.31 11.20
C ALA A 131 -12.89 -10.67 9.91
N ARG A 132 -12.06 -9.77 9.38
CA ARG A 132 -11.24 -10.00 8.19
C ARG A 132 -10.18 -11.10 8.40
N VAL A 133 -9.56 -11.19 9.58
CA VAL A 133 -8.64 -12.30 9.91
C VAL A 133 -9.36 -13.64 9.82
N ASN A 134 -10.60 -13.73 10.29
CA ASN A 134 -11.38 -14.95 10.24
C ASN A 134 -11.81 -15.32 8.80
N GLU A 135 -12.16 -14.33 7.99
CA GLU A 135 -12.47 -14.53 6.57
C GLU A 135 -11.27 -15.06 5.79
N THR A 136 -10.09 -14.48 5.97
CA THR A 136 -8.85 -14.94 5.30
C THR A 136 -8.47 -16.36 5.71
N LYS A 137 -8.65 -16.72 7.00
CA LYS A 137 -8.44 -18.10 7.47
C LYS A 137 -9.44 -19.07 6.87
N ALA A 138 -10.73 -18.68 6.78
CA ALA A 138 -11.78 -19.48 6.18
C ALA A 138 -11.53 -19.73 4.70
N LEU A 139 -11.17 -18.68 3.94
CA LEU A 139 -10.82 -18.79 2.53
C LEU A 139 -9.59 -19.69 2.31
N GLY A 140 -8.56 -19.56 3.14
CA GLY A 140 -7.38 -20.44 3.11
C GLY A 140 -7.71 -21.89 3.40
N ALA A 141 -8.66 -22.19 4.30
CA ALA A 141 -9.12 -23.53 4.58
C ALA A 141 -9.91 -24.12 3.40
N VAL A 142 -10.78 -23.33 2.77
CA VAL A 142 -11.54 -23.73 1.57
C VAL A 142 -10.59 -24.01 0.39
N ALA A 143 -9.61 -23.12 0.14
CA ALA A 143 -8.64 -23.31 -0.93
C ALA A 143 -7.81 -24.59 -0.74
N ARG A 144 -7.32 -24.86 0.49
CA ARG A 144 -6.61 -26.11 0.79
C ARG A 144 -7.47 -27.34 0.56
N ARG A 145 -8.75 -27.31 0.95
CA ARG A 145 -9.68 -28.42 0.75
C ARG A 145 -9.96 -28.67 -0.73
N ALA A 146 -10.11 -27.60 -1.53
CA ALA A 146 -10.33 -27.70 -2.97
C ALA A 146 -9.12 -28.33 -3.68
N VAL A 147 -7.90 -27.93 -3.32
CA VAL A 147 -6.66 -28.50 -3.87
C VAL A 147 -6.53 -29.99 -3.51
N LEU A 148 -6.78 -30.37 -2.27
CA LEU A 148 -6.74 -31.76 -1.82
C LEU A 148 -7.83 -32.60 -2.48
N GLY A 149 -9.04 -32.07 -2.67
CA GLY A 149 -10.13 -32.74 -3.37
C GLY A 149 -9.82 -32.95 -4.86
N GLY A 150 -9.21 -31.95 -5.52
CA GLY A 150 -8.77 -32.05 -6.92
C GLY A 150 -7.68 -33.11 -7.13
N LEU A 151 -6.72 -33.18 -6.21
CA LEU A 151 -5.67 -34.22 -6.25
C LEU A 151 -6.23 -35.62 -6.05
N HIS A 152 -7.21 -35.78 -5.17
CA HIS A 152 -7.87 -37.09 -4.93
C HIS A 152 -8.66 -37.56 -6.15
N HIS A 153 -9.32 -36.65 -6.87
CA HIS A 153 -10.04 -36.97 -8.11
C HIS A 153 -9.10 -37.37 -9.25
N ALA A 154 -7.98 -36.70 -9.39
CA ALA A 154 -6.97 -36.99 -10.40
C ALA A 154 -6.31 -38.36 -10.19
N THR A 155 -6.04 -38.75 -8.94
CA THR A 155 -5.48 -40.09 -8.62
C THR A 155 -6.47 -41.20 -8.82
N GLN A 156 -7.77 -41.01 -8.57
CA GLN A 156 -8.80 -42.02 -8.84
C GLN A 156 -9.01 -42.27 -10.34
N GLN A 157 -8.90 -41.25 -11.19
CA GLN A 157 -9.03 -41.41 -12.64
C GLN A 157 -7.85 -42.14 -13.24
N GLN A 158 -6.65 -42.03 -12.69
CA GLN A 158 -5.47 -42.76 -13.15
C GLN A 158 -5.49 -44.26 -12.77
N THR A 159 -6.16 -44.61 -11.69
CA THR A 159 -6.24 -46.03 -11.25
C THR A 159 -7.36 -46.83 -11.91
N SER A 160 -8.36 -46.15 -12.51
CA SER A 160 -9.50 -46.82 -13.19
C SER A 160 -9.29 -47.13 -14.68
N GLY A 161 -8.11 -46.80 -15.23
CA GLY A 161 -7.77 -47.01 -16.64
C GLY A 161 -7.00 -48.33 -16.96
N TRP A 162 -6.88 -49.25 -16.00
CA TRP A 162 -6.12 -50.51 -16.19
C TRP A 162 -7.00 -51.74 -15.97
N TYR A 163 -8.08 -51.89 -16.76
CA TYR A 163 -8.79 -53.18 -16.96
C TYR A 163 -9.30 -53.26 -18.39
#